data_adb414f6bf565f543136647e0d5508a4
#
_entry.id   adb414f6bf565f543136647e0d5508a4
#
_cell.length_a   1.000
_cell.length_b   1.000
_cell.length_c   1.000
_cell.angle_alpha   90.00
_cell.angle_beta   90.00
_cell.angle_gamma   90.00
#
_symmetry.space_group_name_H-M   'P 1'
#
loop_
_entity.id
_entity.type
_entity.pdbx_description
1 polymer ?
#
loop_
_entity_poly.entity_id
_entity_poly.type
_entity_poly.pdbx_seq_one_letter_code
_entity_poly.pdbx_strand_id
1 'polypeptide(L)'
;FMLSGVTGTVNASEVQVVEYAAVSDHVSYYAVSGGKLIHYISQDLNKLPVSFINNGTAPSYLNEGVKYYSYDGHYFYTDYAVMLSDYQNNTNGQNAVNAGNAFYNFFQFKNMREATKYSGEELNVMLQSAMSAAGVDTASSKLSGTGLSFVKYQNVYSVNALLSMGIAINESGWG
;
A
#
# COMPACT_ATOMS: atom_id res chain seq x y z
N PHE A 1 -14.06 -4.19 23.39
CA PHE A 1 -13.16 -4.82 22.40
C PHE A 1 -11.77 -5.02 23.00
N MET A 2 -11.02 -5.93 22.41
CA MET A 2 -9.61 -6.14 22.71
C MET A 2 -8.82 -6.23 21.40
N LEU A 3 -7.67 -5.52 21.33
CA LEU A 3 -6.80 -5.52 20.18
C LEU A 3 -5.36 -5.31 20.66
N SER A 4 -4.42 -6.11 20.16
CA SER A 4 -3.00 -6.08 20.55
C SER A 4 -2.80 -6.14 22.07
N GLY A 5 -3.59 -6.97 22.76
CA GLY A 5 -3.54 -7.11 24.21
C GLY A 5 -4.13 -5.94 25.01
N VAL A 6 -4.61 -4.88 24.34
CA VAL A 6 -5.22 -3.71 24.99
C VAL A 6 -6.73 -3.82 24.95
N THR A 7 -7.36 -3.71 26.14
CA THR A 7 -8.82 -3.62 26.26
C THR A 7 -9.27 -2.18 26.11
N GLY A 8 -10.27 -1.95 25.27
CA GLY A 8 -10.88 -0.64 25.03
C GLY A 8 -12.40 -0.71 25.07
N THR A 9 -13.02 0.46 25.17
CA THR A 9 -14.48 0.63 25.07
C THR A 9 -14.81 1.59 23.94
N VAL A 10 -15.95 1.36 23.29
CA VAL A 10 -16.52 2.25 22.27
C VAL A 10 -17.98 2.51 22.61
N ASN A 11 -18.50 3.64 22.17
CA ASN A 11 -19.93 3.91 22.32
C ASN A 11 -20.73 2.98 21.39
N ALA A 12 -21.67 2.22 21.94
CA ALA A 12 -22.47 1.26 21.17
C ALA A 12 -23.28 1.91 20.05
N SER A 13 -23.59 3.21 20.13
CA SER A 13 -24.29 3.95 19.07
C SER A 13 -23.38 4.32 17.88
N GLU A 14 -22.06 4.21 18.02
CA GLU A 14 -21.09 4.57 17.00
C GLU A 14 -20.53 3.36 16.26
N VAL A 15 -20.93 2.14 16.64
CA VAL A 15 -20.44 0.89 16.06
C VAL A 15 -21.60 -0.04 15.74
N GLN A 16 -21.41 -0.86 14.74
CA GLN A 16 -22.26 -2.01 14.44
C GLN A 16 -21.44 -3.28 14.65
N VAL A 17 -21.97 -4.20 15.43
CA VAL A 17 -21.39 -5.54 15.59
C VAL A 17 -22.06 -6.47 14.60
N VAL A 18 -21.26 -7.11 13.74
CA VAL A 18 -21.73 -8.07 12.74
C VAL A 18 -20.94 -9.37 12.86
N GLU A 19 -21.60 -10.49 12.59
CA GLU A 19 -20.92 -11.77 12.54
C GLU A 19 -20.00 -11.83 11.33
N TYR A 20 -18.74 -12.23 11.53
CA TYR A 20 -17.75 -12.31 10.45
C TYR A 20 -18.23 -13.16 9.27
N ALA A 21 -18.91 -14.29 9.52
CA ALA A 21 -19.42 -15.16 8.47
C ALA A 21 -20.39 -14.46 7.50
N ALA A 22 -21.12 -13.42 7.98
CA ALA A 22 -22.04 -12.66 7.15
C ALA A 22 -21.32 -11.65 6.23
N VAL A 23 -20.07 -11.28 6.52
CA VAL A 23 -19.30 -10.25 5.80
C VAL A 23 -17.95 -10.75 5.29
N SER A 24 -17.67 -12.04 5.38
CA SER A 24 -16.36 -12.63 5.08
C SER A 24 -15.85 -12.33 3.64
N ASP A 25 -16.75 -12.19 2.68
CA ASP A 25 -16.40 -11.83 1.30
C ASP A 25 -16.26 -10.32 1.08
N HIS A 26 -16.65 -9.51 2.04
CA HIS A 26 -16.73 -8.06 1.95
C HIS A 26 -15.60 -7.35 2.72
N VAL A 27 -14.80 -8.06 3.51
CA VAL A 27 -13.67 -7.47 4.23
C VAL A 27 -12.49 -7.21 3.29
N SER A 28 -11.63 -6.28 3.68
CA SER A 28 -10.38 -6.02 2.95
C SER A 28 -9.47 -7.24 2.95
N TYR A 29 -8.78 -7.47 1.84
CA TYR A 29 -7.83 -8.56 1.70
C TYR A 29 -6.72 -8.20 0.71
N TYR A 30 -5.64 -8.97 0.77
CA TYR A 30 -4.57 -8.94 -0.23
C TYR A 30 -4.66 -10.17 -1.13
N ALA A 31 -4.28 -10.03 -2.39
CA ALA A 31 -4.09 -11.16 -3.31
C ALA A 31 -2.94 -10.89 -4.25
N VAL A 32 -2.32 -11.96 -4.74
CA VAL A 32 -1.37 -11.86 -5.86
C VAL A 32 -2.17 -11.93 -7.16
N SER A 33 -1.92 -10.97 -8.05
CA SER A 33 -2.51 -10.93 -9.38
C SER A 33 -1.48 -10.45 -10.40
N GLY A 34 -1.16 -11.29 -11.39
CA GLY A 34 -0.14 -11.00 -12.40
C GLY A 34 1.24 -10.72 -11.77
N GLY A 35 1.61 -11.43 -10.70
CA GLY A 35 2.87 -11.25 -9.98
C GLY A 35 2.95 -9.96 -9.15
N LYS A 36 1.83 -9.25 -8.96
CA LYS A 36 1.74 -8.04 -8.12
C LYS A 36 0.93 -8.32 -6.86
N LEU A 37 1.32 -7.71 -5.75
CA LEU A 37 0.57 -7.72 -4.50
C LEU A 37 -0.49 -6.62 -4.54
N ILE A 38 -1.75 -7.01 -4.63
CA ILE A 38 -2.89 -6.11 -4.70
C ILE A 38 -3.62 -6.11 -3.35
N HIS A 39 -3.83 -4.95 -2.77
CA HIS A 39 -4.67 -4.75 -1.60
C HIS A 39 -6.07 -4.31 -2.06
N TYR A 40 -7.04 -5.17 -1.91
CA TYR A 40 -8.46 -4.87 -2.12
C TYR A 40 -9.03 -4.27 -0.84
N ILE A 41 -9.63 -3.08 -0.96
CA ILE A 41 -10.06 -2.28 0.19
C ILE A 41 -11.58 -2.30 0.27
N SER A 42 -12.09 -2.77 1.41
CA SER A 42 -13.50 -2.68 1.75
C SER A 42 -13.84 -1.26 2.20
N GLN A 43 -14.86 -0.69 1.59
CA GLN A 43 -15.45 0.60 1.98
C GLN A 43 -16.87 0.43 2.53
N ASP A 44 -17.47 -0.72 2.31
CA ASP A 44 -18.85 -1.05 2.71
C ASP A 44 -18.95 -2.56 2.88
N LEU A 45 -19.19 -3.02 4.09
CA LEU A 45 -19.30 -4.45 4.40
C LEU A 45 -20.54 -5.14 3.78
N ASN A 46 -21.40 -4.39 3.08
CA ASN A 46 -22.52 -4.95 2.31
C ASN A 46 -22.14 -5.19 0.84
N LYS A 47 -20.91 -4.86 0.42
CA LYS A 47 -20.44 -4.95 -0.97
C LYS A 47 -19.06 -5.59 -1.06
N LEU A 48 -18.80 -6.26 -2.17
CA LEU A 48 -17.45 -6.75 -2.48
C LEU A 48 -16.46 -5.58 -2.59
N PRO A 49 -15.22 -5.74 -2.10
CA PRO A 49 -14.17 -4.75 -2.28
C PRO A 49 -13.86 -4.52 -3.76
N VAL A 50 -14.07 -3.31 -4.26
CA VAL A 50 -13.80 -2.91 -5.66
C VAL A 50 -12.64 -1.92 -5.78
N SER A 51 -12.32 -1.21 -4.70
CA SER A 51 -11.15 -0.32 -4.62
C SER A 51 -9.90 -1.14 -4.35
N PHE A 52 -8.79 -0.80 -4.99
CA PHE A 52 -7.53 -1.53 -4.77
C PHE A 52 -6.31 -0.63 -4.86
N ILE A 53 -5.23 -1.05 -4.18
CA ILE A 53 -3.88 -0.47 -4.26
C ILE A 53 -2.91 -1.54 -4.75
N ASN A 54 -2.12 -1.20 -5.76
CA ASN A 54 -1.03 -2.05 -6.23
C ASN A 54 0.22 -1.77 -5.37
N ASN A 55 0.62 -2.74 -4.56
CA ASN A 55 1.80 -2.66 -3.69
C ASN A 55 3.11 -3.11 -4.37
N GLY A 56 3.11 -3.27 -5.69
CA GLY A 56 4.29 -3.66 -6.43
C GLY A 56 4.45 -5.17 -6.56
N THR A 57 5.67 -5.64 -6.71
CA THR A 57 5.97 -7.06 -6.90
C THR A 57 5.60 -7.87 -5.67
N ALA A 58 4.83 -8.94 -5.87
CA ALA A 58 4.45 -9.84 -4.80
C ALA A 58 5.67 -10.61 -4.26
N PRO A 59 5.81 -10.77 -2.94
CA PRO A 59 6.84 -11.63 -2.38
C PRO A 59 6.57 -13.10 -2.72
N SER A 60 7.65 -13.88 -2.86
CA SER A 60 7.59 -15.28 -3.36
C SER A 60 6.86 -16.25 -2.44
N TYR A 61 6.63 -15.89 -1.19
CA TYR A 61 5.88 -16.72 -0.24
C TYR A 61 4.35 -16.54 -0.36
N LEU A 62 3.87 -15.62 -1.18
CA LEU A 62 2.44 -15.44 -1.47
C LEU A 62 2.10 -16.06 -2.84
N ASN A 63 1.02 -16.82 -2.90
CA ASN A 63 0.60 -17.53 -4.09
C ASN A 63 -0.48 -16.78 -4.88
N GLU A 64 -0.45 -16.91 -6.20
CA GLU A 64 -1.45 -16.36 -7.11
C GLU A 64 -2.86 -16.87 -6.77
N GLY A 65 -3.85 -15.99 -6.77
CA GLY A 65 -5.27 -16.33 -6.56
C GLY A 65 -5.67 -16.68 -5.13
N VAL A 66 -4.75 -16.63 -4.16
CA VAL A 66 -5.06 -16.84 -2.74
C VAL A 66 -5.41 -15.52 -2.08
N LYS A 67 -6.49 -15.48 -1.30
CA LYS A 67 -6.82 -14.34 -0.42
C LYS A 67 -5.96 -14.40 0.84
N TYR A 68 -5.36 -13.27 1.17
CA TYR A 68 -4.60 -13.09 2.40
C TYR A 68 -5.19 -11.93 3.20
N TYR A 69 -5.28 -12.10 4.50
CA TYR A 69 -5.69 -11.06 5.43
C TYR A 69 -4.48 -10.48 6.12
N SER A 70 -4.49 -9.18 6.38
CA SER A 70 -3.43 -8.51 7.13
C SER A 70 -4.00 -7.30 7.83
N TYR A 71 -3.70 -7.14 9.10
CA TYR A 71 -4.13 -5.98 9.87
C TYR A 71 -3.29 -4.72 9.57
N ASP A 72 -1.98 -4.91 9.39
CA ASP A 72 -0.99 -3.85 9.28
C ASP A 72 -0.28 -3.79 7.91
N GLY A 73 -0.56 -4.75 7.03
CA GLY A 73 0.13 -4.89 5.74
C GLY A 73 1.51 -5.54 5.84
N HIS A 74 1.94 -5.99 7.02
CA HIS A 74 3.26 -6.58 7.24
C HIS A 74 3.23 -8.09 7.38
N TYR A 75 2.17 -8.63 7.99
CA TYR A 75 1.99 -10.06 8.21
C TYR A 75 0.71 -10.54 7.53
N PHE A 76 0.83 -11.61 6.73
CA PHE A 76 -0.23 -12.14 5.90
C PHE A 76 -0.75 -13.46 6.44
N TYR A 77 -2.06 -13.63 6.47
CA TYR A 77 -2.76 -14.80 6.99
C TYR A 77 -3.74 -15.32 5.95
N THR A 78 -3.88 -16.63 5.83
CA THR A 78 -4.91 -17.25 5.00
C THR A 78 -6.24 -17.41 5.74
N ASP A 79 -6.23 -17.23 7.06
CA ASP A 79 -7.41 -17.31 7.92
C ASP A 79 -7.57 -16.02 8.72
N TYR A 80 -8.74 -15.40 8.60
CA TYR A 80 -9.07 -14.15 9.27
C TYR A 80 -9.15 -14.30 10.80
N ALA A 81 -9.68 -15.43 11.29
CA ALA A 81 -9.80 -15.66 12.72
C ALA A 81 -8.43 -15.85 13.37
N VAL A 82 -7.51 -16.52 12.69
CA VAL A 82 -6.11 -16.66 13.14
C VAL A 82 -5.43 -15.29 13.20
N MET A 83 -5.62 -14.43 12.19
CA MET A 83 -5.13 -13.05 12.21
C MET A 83 -5.65 -12.28 13.43
N LEU A 84 -6.96 -12.30 13.65
CA LEU A 84 -7.57 -11.63 14.80
C LEU A 84 -7.05 -12.15 16.13
N SER A 85 -6.88 -13.48 16.26
CA SER A 85 -6.32 -14.09 17.48
C SER A 85 -4.92 -13.60 17.78
N ASP A 86 -4.04 -13.54 16.76
CA ASP A 86 -2.69 -13.03 16.95
C ASP A 86 -2.69 -11.57 17.42
N TYR A 87 -3.52 -10.72 16.80
CA TYR A 87 -3.63 -9.32 17.20
C TYR A 87 -4.28 -9.12 18.58
N GLN A 88 -5.31 -9.90 18.91
CA GLN A 88 -5.92 -9.86 20.24
C GLN A 88 -4.94 -10.23 21.36
N ASN A 89 -4.10 -11.22 21.10
CA ASN A 89 -3.13 -11.72 22.07
C ASN A 89 -1.78 -11.00 22.05
N ASN A 90 -1.60 -10.00 21.20
CA ASN A 90 -0.35 -9.27 20.99
C ASN A 90 0.81 -10.18 20.54
N THR A 91 0.50 -11.18 19.71
CA THR A 91 1.45 -12.12 19.11
C THR A 91 1.55 -11.90 17.58
N ASN A 92 1.54 -10.64 17.17
CA ASN A 92 1.45 -10.22 15.77
C ASN A 92 2.46 -10.94 14.88
N GLY A 93 1.96 -11.58 13.83
CA GLY A 93 2.77 -12.30 12.85
C GLY A 93 3.19 -13.71 13.27
N GLN A 94 2.86 -14.19 14.47
CA GLN A 94 3.30 -15.51 14.94
C GLN A 94 2.79 -16.66 14.07
N ASN A 95 1.52 -16.59 13.65
CA ASN A 95 0.87 -17.59 12.81
C ASN A 95 0.66 -17.12 11.36
N ALA A 96 1.37 -16.05 10.95
CA ALA A 96 1.33 -15.55 9.58
C ALA A 96 2.07 -16.49 8.61
N VAL A 97 1.72 -16.43 7.33
CA VAL A 97 2.44 -17.11 6.24
C VAL A 97 3.91 -16.70 6.19
N ASN A 98 4.20 -15.45 6.55
CA ASN A 98 5.52 -14.86 6.61
C ASN A 98 5.99 -14.60 8.06
N ALA A 99 5.67 -15.49 8.98
CA ALA A 99 6.10 -15.41 10.37
C ALA A 99 7.61 -15.13 10.49
N GLY A 100 7.99 -14.20 11.34
CA GLY A 100 9.39 -13.78 11.53
C GLY A 100 9.99 -12.97 10.37
N ASN A 101 9.25 -12.73 9.29
CA ASN A 101 9.72 -12.00 8.10
C ASN A 101 8.67 -10.97 7.65
N ALA A 102 8.52 -9.89 8.40
CA ALA A 102 7.56 -8.85 8.09
C ALA A 102 7.77 -8.27 6.69
N PHE A 103 6.67 -8.13 5.92
CA PHE A 103 6.70 -7.49 4.62
C PHE A 103 6.77 -5.98 4.77
N TYR A 104 7.62 -5.37 3.98
CA TYR A 104 7.68 -3.93 3.85
C TYR A 104 7.73 -3.56 2.37
N ASN A 105 6.84 -2.68 1.96
CA ASN A 105 6.94 -2.09 0.63
C ASN A 105 8.25 -1.27 0.56
N PHE A 106 9.04 -1.49 -0.49
CA PHE A 106 10.36 -0.88 -0.65
C PHE A 106 10.38 0.62 -0.35
N PHE A 107 9.38 1.36 -0.83
CA PHE A 107 9.35 2.83 -0.68
C PHE A 107 8.91 3.32 0.70
N GLN A 108 8.30 2.49 1.55
CA GLN A 108 7.90 2.90 2.92
C GLN A 108 9.09 3.27 3.79
N PHE A 109 10.24 2.66 3.53
CA PHE A 109 11.45 2.80 4.36
C PHE A 109 12.60 3.48 3.61
N LYS A 110 12.35 3.94 2.38
CA LYS A 110 13.35 4.72 1.65
C LYS A 110 13.56 6.06 2.35
N ASN A 111 14.81 6.34 2.70
CA ASN A 111 15.16 7.59 3.34
C ASN A 111 14.93 8.76 2.37
N MET A 112 14.01 9.65 2.75
CA MET A 112 13.70 10.86 1.97
C MET A 112 14.90 11.82 1.85
N ARG A 113 15.91 11.70 2.70
CA ARG A 113 17.16 12.49 2.67
C ARG A 113 18.26 11.86 1.84
N GLU A 114 18.08 10.63 1.38
CA GLU A 114 19.01 9.96 0.48
C GLU A 114 18.73 10.38 -0.96
N ALA A 115 19.71 11.00 -1.62
CA ALA A 115 19.56 11.42 -3.02
C ALA A 115 19.28 10.23 -3.95
N THR A 116 18.38 10.42 -4.92
CA THR A 116 18.25 9.45 -6.01
C THR A 116 19.51 9.50 -6.91
N LYS A 117 19.82 8.38 -7.54
CA LYS A 117 20.92 8.29 -8.52
C LYS A 117 20.46 8.65 -9.94
N TYR A 118 19.16 8.82 -10.15
CA TYR A 118 18.62 9.16 -11.47
C TYR A 118 18.89 10.61 -11.82
N SER A 119 19.26 10.86 -13.08
CA SER A 119 19.35 12.20 -13.66
C SER A 119 17.96 12.80 -13.88
N GLY A 120 17.91 14.10 -14.14
CA GLY A 120 16.64 14.77 -14.46
C GLY A 120 16.02 14.28 -15.76
N GLU A 121 16.85 13.92 -16.74
CA GLU A 121 16.42 13.34 -18.01
C GLU A 121 15.80 11.95 -17.80
N GLU A 122 16.44 11.09 -17.00
CA GLU A 122 15.89 9.77 -16.66
C GLU A 122 14.57 9.90 -15.91
N LEU A 123 14.45 10.85 -14.96
CA LEU A 123 13.18 11.13 -14.28
C LEU A 123 12.11 11.61 -15.26
N ASN A 124 12.45 12.42 -16.26
CA ASN A 124 11.49 12.83 -17.30
C ASN A 124 11.01 11.63 -18.13
N VAL A 125 11.90 10.72 -18.51
CA VAL A 125 11.53 9.50 -19.24
C VAL A 125 10.59 8.61 -18.41
N MET A 126 10.90 8.42 -17.12
CA MET A 126 10.07 7.67 -16.20
C MET A 126 8.67 8.30 -16.07
N LEU A 127 8.62 9.62 -15.89
CA LEU A 127 7.37 10.37 -15.76
C LEU A 127 6.51 10.26 -17.02
N GLN A 128 7.08 10.45 -18.21
CA GLN A 128 6.38 10.29 -19.48
C GLN A 128 5.84 8.86 -19.68
N SER A 129 6.66 7.85 -19.34
CA SER A 129 6.24 6.45 -19.41
C SER A 129 5.08 6.15 -18.48
N ALA A 130 5.12 6.68 -17.25
CA ALA A 130 4.06 6.52 -16.27
C ALA A 130 2.76 7.24 -16.69
N MET A 131 2.86 8.46 -17.21
CA MET A 131 1.73 9.21 -17.77
C MET A 131 1.08 8.44 -18.93
N SER A 132 1.89 7.95 -19.87
CA SER A 132 1.40 7.15 -21.00
C SER A 132 0.66 5.90 -20.53
N ALA A 133 1.21 5.18 -19.57
CA ALA A 133 0.58 4.00 -18.99
C ALA A 133 -0.74 4.31 -18.25
N ALA A 134 -0.85 5.51 -17.68
CA ALA A 134 -2.05 6.01 -17.02
C ALA A 134 -3.08 6.66 -17.98
N GLY A 135 -2.76 6.77 -19.27
CA GLY A 135 -3.63 7.42 -20.26
C GLY A 135 -3.68 8.95 -20.10
N VAL A 136 -2.66 9.54 -19.46
CA VAL A 136 -2.58 10.99 -19.21
C VAL A 136 -1.89 11.69 -20.39
N ASP A 137 -2.49 12.77 -20.85
CA ASP A 137 -1.87 13.62 -21.88
C ASP A 137 -0.70 14.42 -21.27
N THR A 138 0.51 14.11 -21.74
CA THR A 138 1.74 14.77 -21.29
C THR A 138 1.78 16.26 -21.59
N ALA A 139 1.06 16.73 -22.61
CA ALA A 139 1.03 18.15 -22.97
C ALA A 139 0.20 18.98 -22.00
N SER A 140 -0.78 18.38 -21.34
CA SER A 140 -1.64 19.06 -20.35
C SER A 140 -1.06 19.06 -18.94
N SER A 141 -0.15 18.13 -18.63
CA SER A 141 0.41 17.97 -17.30
C SER A 141 1.48 19.03 -16.98
N LYS A 142 1.34 19.69 -15.82
CA LYS A 142 2.34 20.63 -15.29
C LYS A 142 3.60 19.93 -14.75
N LEU A 143 3.54 18.64 -14.50
CA LEU A 143 4.69 17.84 -14.11
C LEU A 143 5.55 17.40 -15.30
N SER A 144 5.01 17.44 -16.52
CA SER A 144 5.75 17.06 -17.73
C SER A 144 7.04 17.86 -17.86
N GLY A 145 8.18 17.18 -18.04
CA GLY A 145 9.49 17.80 -18.21
C GLY A 145 10.15 18.36 -16.93
N THR A 146 9.59 18.13 -15.75
CA THR A 146 10.08 18.72 -14.49
C THR A 146 11.17 17.92 -13.79
N GLY A 147 11.67 16.82 -14.37
CA GLY A 147 12.70 15.96 -13.75
C GLY A 147 13.98 16.71 -13.37
N LEU A 148 14.44 17.63 -14.22
CA LEU A 148 15.60 18.49 -13.92
C LEU A 148 15.36 19.37 -12.69
N SER A 149 14.15 19.88 -12.51
CA SER A 149 13.77 20.69 -11.35
C SER A 149 13.80 19.86 -10.08
N PHE A 150 13.27 18.63 -10.11
CA PHE A 150 13.33 17.72 -8.96
C PHE A 150 14.75 17.41 -8.55
N VAL A 151 15.67 17.11 -9.50
CA VAL A 151 17.08 16.87 -9.20
C VAL A 151 17.78 18.13 -8.69
N LYS A 152 17.50 19.30 -9.28
CA LYS A 152 18.02 20.57 -8.78
C LYS A 152 17.66 20.78 -7.31
N TYR A 153 16.39 20.61 -6.96
CA TYR A 153 15.93 20.85 -5.60
C TYR A 153 16.26 19.71 -4.62
N GLN A 154 16.50 18.49 -5.11
CA GLN A 154 17.17 17.43 -4.33
C GLN A 154 18.48 17.94 -3.74
N ASN A 155 19.32 18.58 -4.57
CA ASN A 155 20.63 19.05 -4.15
C ASN A 155 20.56 20.28 -3.23
N VAL A 156 19.53 21.12 -3.40
CA VAL A 156 19.33 22.33 -2.56
C VAL A 156 18.77 21.97 -1.19
N TYR A 157 17.79 21.06 -1.12
CA TYR A 157 17.03 20.79 0.10
C TYR A 157 17.32 19.43 0.71
N SER A 158 18.23 18.66 0.12
CA SER A 158 18.55 17.28 0.57
C SER A 158 17.30 16.41 0.68
N VAL A 159 16.47 16.39 -0.37
CA VAL A 159 15.27 15.55 -0.48
C VAL A 159 15.37 14.66 -1.72
N ASN A 160 14.91 13.40 -1.61
CA ASN A 160 14.97 12.46 -2.72
C ASN A 160 14.07 12.90 -3.88
N ALA A 161 14.66 13.16 -5.05
CA ALA A 161 13.93 13.67 -6.22
C ALA A 161 12.88 12.67 -6.74
N LEU A 162 13.18 11.37 -6.77
CA LEU A 162 12.25 10.34 -7.23
C LEU A 162 11.02 10.23 -6.32
N LEU A 163 11.24 10.20 -4.98
CA LEU A 163 10.14 10.15 -4.02
C LEU A 163 9.31 11.43 -4.05
N SER A 164 9.97 12.60 -4.13
CA SER A 164 9.29 13.89 -4.25
C SER A 164 8.43 13.96 -5.52
N MET A 165 8.93 13.45 -6.64
CA MET A 165 8.17 13.36 -7.89
C MET A 165 6.96 12.42 -7.73
N GLY A 166 7.13 11.25 -7.11
CA GLY A 166 6.04 10.32 -6.84
C GLY A 166 4.94 10.94 -5.95
N ILE A 167 5.33 11.68 -4.92
CA ILE A 167 4.38 12.42 -4.06
C ILE A 167 3.65 13.49 -4.89
N ALA A 168 4.38 14.28 -5.70
CA ALA A 168 3.77 15.30 -6.54
C ALA A 168 2.74 14.72 -7.53
N ILE A 169 3.02 13.55 -8.12
CA ILE A 169 2.08 12.84 -8.98
C ILE A 169 0.81 12.47 -8.21
N ASN A 170 0.96 11.87 -7.03
CA ASN A 170 -0.17 11.43 -6.21
C ASN A 170 -1.05 12.59 -5.74
N GLU A 171 -0.44 13.66 -5.25
CA GLU A 171 -1.17 14.81 -4.67
C GLU A 171 -1.84 15.69 -5.72
N SER A 172 -1.25 15.79 -6.92
CA SER A 172 -1.78 16.67 -7.98
C SER A 172 -2.63 15.93 -9.03
N GLY A 173 -2.71 14.61 -8.97
CA GLY A 173 -3.36 13.83 -10.04
C GLY A 173 -2.68 14.04 -11.41
N TRP A 174 -1.37 14.01 -11.43
CA TRP A 174 -0.48 14.22 -12.59
C TRP A 174 -0.22 15.69 -12.98
N GLY A 175 -0.61 16.67 -12.17
CA GLY A 175 -0.29 18.08 -12.35
C GLY A 175 -1.30 18.89 -13.15
#